data_9cc48f28e4fdff30f5846c07875bc4a9
#
_entry.id   9cc48f28e4fdff30f5846c07875bc4a9
#
_cell.length_a   1.000
_cell.length_b   1.000
_cell.length_c   1.000
_cell.angle_alpha   90.00
_cell.angle_beta   90.00
_cell.angle_gamma   90.00
#
_symmetry.space_group_name_H-M   'P 1'
#
loop_
_entity.id
_entity.type
_entity.pdbx_description
1 polymer ?
#
loop_
_entity_poly.entity_id
_entity_poly.type
_entity_poly.pdbx_seq_one_letter_code
_entity_poly.pdbx_strand_id
1 'polypeptide(L)'
;QKEGPEWIGAEEPYQLLKDRPDVLAFETDPLENDTEVTGEVMIKLWVSSTAVDTDFTVKLVDVYPASEDYPEGYHLNLVDTIQRARYRDSWTEPEMMTPGESVEITITLWPTSNVFKKGHRIRLDVSSSNFPRFDVNPNTGEPVGRHTRMVKADNTVHTGAEHPSRVVLPVIPAE
;
A
#
# COMPACT_ATOMS: atom_id res chain seq x y z
N GLN A 1 6.98 10.11 6.12
CA GLN A 1 8.22 9.33 6.16
C GLN A 1 8.95 9.53 4.83
N LYS A 2 10.17 10.02 4.83
CA LYS A 2 10.96 10.27 3.63
C LYS A 2 11.63 8.97 3.16
N GLU A 3 11.68 8.75 1.86
CA GLU A 3 12.47 7.66 1.29
C GLU A 3 13.93 8.10 1.18
N GLY A 4 14.89 7.26 1.61
CA GLY A 4 16.32 7.54 1.52
C GLY A 4 17.16 6.44 2.17
N PRO A 5 18.44 6.32 1.81
CA PRO A 5 19.34 5.29 2.34
C PRO A 5 19.61 5.42 3.85
N GLU A 6 19.39 6.62 4.41
CA GLU A 6 19.56 6.91 5.83
C GLU A 6 18.37 6.48 6.71
N TRP A 7 17.28 5.98 6.11
CA TRP A 7 16.06 5.61 6.82
C TRP A 7 16.00 4.12 7.12
N ILE A 8 15.32 3.78 8.21
CA ILE A 8 15.15 2.38 8.66
C ILE A 8 14.58 1.51 7.55
N GLY A 9 15.21 0.38 7.28
CA GLY A 9 14.82 -0.60 6.27
C GLY A 9 15.35 -0.32 4.86
N ALA A 10 16.11 0.76 4.65
CA ALA A 10 16.82 0.97 3.40
C ALA A 10 18.18 0.25 3.44
N GLU A 11 18.42 -0.61 2.46
CA GLU A 11 19.68 -1.32 2.27
C GLU A 11 20.26 -0.97 0.90
N GLU A 12 21.56 -1.06 0.75
CA GLU A 12 22.22 -0.85 -0.55
C GLU A 12 22.09 -2.10 -1.46
N PRO A 13 21.89 -1.92 -2.79
CA PRO A 13 21.71 -0.62 -3.43
C PRO A 13 20.33 -0.04 -3.12
N TYR A 14 20.28 1.20 -2.62
CA TYR A 14 19.04 1.88 -2.31
C TYR A 14 18.21 2.11 -3.58
N GLN A 15 16.91 1.79 -3.49
CA GLN A 15 15.93 2.03 -4.55
C GLN A 15 14.71 2.73 -3.97
N LEU A 16 14.17 3.70 -4.71
CA LEU A 16 12.86 4.27 -4.38
C LEU A 16 11.80 3.15 -4.38
N LEU A 17 10.81 3.23 -3.49
CA LEU A 17 9.77 2.19 -3.41
C LEU A 17 9.10 1.93 -4.75
N LYS A 18 8.80 2.99 -5.52
CA LYS A 18 8.18 2.87 -6.86
C LYS A 18 9.04 2.11 -7.89
N ASP A 19 10.34 2.01 -7.67
CA ASP A 19 11.28 1.37 -8.60
C ASP A 19 11.61 -0.07 -8.17
N ARG A 20 11.07 -0.51 -7.03
CA ARG A 20 11.27 -1.87 -6.52
C ARG A 20 10.32 -2.85 -7.22
N PRO A 21 10.80 -4.04 -7.62
CA PRO A 21 9.97 -5.03 -8.31
C PRO A 21 8.93 -5.71 -7.42
N ASP A 22 9.06 -5.58 -6.09
CA ASP A 22 8.15 -6.13 -5.09
C ASP A 22 7.16 -5.08 -4.54
N VAL A 23 7.12 -3.89 -5.15
CA VAL A 23 6.17 -2.81 -4.83
C VAL A 23 5.43 -2.40 -6.10
N LEU A 24 4.11 -2.37 -6.02
CA LEU A 24 3.25 -1.82 -7.07
C LEU A 24 2.94 -0.38 -6.73
N ALA A 25 3.37 0.55 -7.57
CA ALA A 25 3.09 1.97 -7.42
C ALA A 25 2.03 2.41 -8.44
N PHE A 26 0.92 2.95 -7.94
CA PHE A 26 -0.15 3.53 -8.74
C PHE A 26 -0.18 5.03 -8.50
N GLU A 27 -0.03 5.83 -9.54
CA GLU A 27 0.14 7.27 -9.42
C GLU A 27 -0.79 8.00 -10.38
N THR A 28 -1.40 9.10 -9.92
CA THR A 28 -2.21 9.96 -10.79
C THR A 28 -1.33 10.78 -11.73
N ASP A 29 -1.91 11.36 -12.75
CA ASP A 29 -1.31 12.52 -13.42
C ASP A 29 -1.14 13.68 -12.41
N PRO A 30 -0.29 14.69 -12.73
CA PRO A 30 -0.21 15.89 -11.90
C PRO A 30 -1.58 16.53 -11.71
N LEU A 31 -1.93 16.85 -10.47
CA LEU A 31 -3.22 17.46 -10.16
C LEU A 31 -3.35 18.85 -10.80
N GLU A 32 -4.49 19.10 -11.41
CA GLU A 32 -4.79 20.40 -12.05
C GLU A 32 -5.12 21.49 -11.03
N ASN A 33 -5.64 21.10 -9.86
CA ASN A 33 -6.03 21.97 -8.77
C ASN A 33 -5.62 21.40 -7.42
N ASP A 34 -5.59 22.23 -6.40
CA ASP A 34 -5.45 21.77 -5.03
C ASP A 34 -6.60 20.83 -4.69
N THR A 35 -6.29 19.69 -4.09
CA THR A 35 -7.27 18.64 -3.75
C THR A 35 -7.15 18.31 -2.27
N GLU A 36 -8.16 18.72 -1.49
CA GLU A 36 -8.23 18.36 -0.07
C GLU A 36 -8.83 16.97 0.09
N VAL A 37 -8.10 16.11 0.80
CA VAL A 37 -8.54 14.77 1.23
C VAL A 37 -8.59 14.76 2.75
N THR A 38 -9.80 14.77 3.30
CA THR A 38 -10.01 14.82 4.76
C THR A 38 -11.01 13.75 5.18
N GLY A 39 -10.52 12.76 5.92
CA GLY A 39 -11.30 11.63 6.40
C GLY A 39 -10.60 10.30 6.24
N GLU A 40 -11.38 9.21 6.32
CA GLU A 40 -10.91 7.85 6.21
C GLU A 40 -10.72 7.46 4.73
N VAL A 41 -9.53 7.01 4.38
CA VAL A 41 -9.20 6.52 3.03
C VAL A 41 -9.39 5.01 2.98
N MET A 42 -10.12 4.54 1.99
CA MET A 42 -10.43 3.12 1.81
C MET A 42 -9.84 2.61 0.51
N ILE A 43 -9.15 1.47 0.58
CA ILE A 43 -8.59 0.78 -0.58
C ILE A 43 -9.31 -0.55 -0.73
N LYS A 44 -9.84 -0.81 -1.91
CA LYS A 44 -10.45 -2.09 -2.27
C LYS A 44 -9.58 -2.75 -3.31
N LEU A 45 -8.90 -3.82 -2.91
CA LEU A 45 -8.01 -4.59 -3.77
C LEU A 45 -8.64 -5.92 -4.11
N TRP A 46 -8.71 -6.22 -5.40
CA TRP A 46 -8.89 -7.58 -5.88
C TRP A 46 -7.52 -8.23 -5.99
N VAL A 47 -7.31 -9.28 -5.23
CA VAL A 47 -5.99 -9.91 -5.09
C VAL A 47 -6.07 -11.42 -5.22
N SER A 48 -4.98 -12.04 -5.67
CA SER A 48 -4.75 -13.46 -5.57
C SER A 48 -3.33 -13.75 -5.11
N SER A 49 -3.10 -14.94 -4.55
CA SER A 49 -1.79 -15.37 -4.07
C SER A 49 -1.55 -16.83 -4.42
N THR A 50 -0.31 -17.22 -4.59
CA THR A 50 0.11 -18.63 -4.67
C THR A 50 0.19 -19.30 -3.30
N ALA A 51 0.04 -18.53 -2.22
CA ALA A 51 0.08 -19.01 -0.84
C ALA A 51 -1.31 -18.99 -0.20
N VAL A 52 -1.47 -19.73 0.90
CA VAL A 52 -2.71 -19.81 1.67
C VAL A 52 -2.94 -18.59 2.57
N ASP A 53 -1.91 -17.81 2.81
CA ASP A 53 -1.95 -16.55 3.55
C ASP A 53 -0.81 -15.64 3.10
N THR A 54 -1.03 -14.34 3.16
CA THR A 54 -0.04 -13.30 2.87
C THR A 54 -0.51 -11.98 3.48
N ASP A 55 0.32 -10.95 3.40
CA ASP A 55 -0.07 -9.60 3.81
C ASP A 55 -0.10 -8.66 2.60
N PHE A 56 -1.01 -7.69 2.66
CA PHE A 56 -1.03 -6.55 1.75
C PHE A 56 -0.82 -5.28 2.56
N THR A 57 0.25 -4.57 2.28
CA THR A 57 0.55 -3.28 2.87
C THR A 57 0.26 -2.19 1.87
N VAL A 58 -0.23 -1.06 2.35
CA VAL A 58 -0.55 0.09 1.51
C VAL A 58 0.02 1.36 2.12
N LYS A 59 0.51 2.26 1.26
CA LYS A 59 0.97 3.61 1.63
C LYS A 59 0.30 4.63 0.74
N LEU A 60 -0.27 5.67 1.34
CA LEU A 60 -0.73 6.85 0.62
C LEU A 60 0.38 7.90 0.64
N VAL A 61 0.80 8.32 -0.52
CA VAL A 61 1.96 9.19 -0.70
C VAL A 61 1.56 10.45 -1.45
N ASP A 62 1.97 11.61 -0.92
CA ASP A 62 1.94 12.87 -1.62
C ASP A 62 3.28 13.07 -2.35
N VAL A 63 3.22 13.10 -3.68
CA VAL A 63 4.39 13.22 -4.55
C VAL A 63 4.54 14.68 -4.97
N TYR A 64 5.52 15.34 -4.40
CA TYR A 64 5.88 16.73 -4.70
C TYR A 64 6.69 16.80 -5.99
N PRO A 65 6.41 17.75 -6.87
CA PRO A 65 7.27 17.99 -8.03
C PRO A 65 8.63 18.53 -7.59
N ALA A 66 9.59 18.51 -8.51
CA ALA A 66 10.89 19.16 -8.32
C ALA A 66 10.70 20.66 -8.02
N SER A 67 11.45 21.17 -7.05
CA SER A 67 11.42 22.56 -6.59
C SER A 67 12.81 23.00 -6.13
N GLU A 68 12.95 24.26 -5.75
CA GLU A 68 14.20 24.78 -5.16
C GLU A 68 14.57 24.04 -3.87
N ASP A 69 13.55 23.73 -3.02
CA ASP A 69 13.75 23.00 -1.75
C ASP A 69 13.94 21.50 -1.97
N TYR A 70 13.38 20.95 -3.03
CA TYR A 70 13.42 19.53 -3.38
C TYR A 70 13.77 19.35 -4.86
N PRO A 71 15.06 19.46 -5.26
CA PRO A 71 15.45 19.43 -6.68
C PRO A 71 15.06 18.16 -7.43
N GLU A 72 14.93 17.02 -6.72
CA GLU A 72 14.50 15.74 -7.27
C GLU A 72 13.04 15.41 -6.94
N GLY A 73 12.30 16.39 -6.39
CA GLY A 73 10.98 16.16 -5.81
C GLY A 73 11.07 15.60 -4.38
N TYR A 74 9.90 15.35 -3.79
CA TYR A 74 9.80 14.80 -2.44
C TYR A 74 8.60 13.86 -2.35
N HIS A 75 8.79 12.67 -1.78
CA HIS A 75 7.74 11.67 -1.62
C HIS A 75 7.37 11.57 -0.15
N LEU A 76 6.24 12.17 0.22
CA LEU A 76 5.75 12.22 1.59
C LEU A 76 4.77 11.08 1.83
N ASN A 77 5.18 10.06 2.60
CA ASN A 77 4.26 9.06 3.10
C ASN A 77 3.32 9.68 4.15
N LEU A 78 2.05 9.84 3.80
CA LEU A 78 1.05 10.44 4.69
C LEU A 78 0.56 9.43 5.71
N VAL A 79 0.19 8.25 5.25
CA VAL A 79 -0.39 7.19 6.07
C VAL A 79 -0.14 5.83 5.44
N ASP A 80 0.09 4.82 6.27
CA ASP A 80 0.29 3.44 5.84
C ASP A 80 -0.36 2.46 6.81
N THR A 81 -0.72 1.28 6.30
CA THR A 81 -1.28 0.19 7.08
C THR A 81 -1.02 -1.17 6.42
N ILE A 82 -1.49 -2.22 7.08
CA ILE A 82 -1.39 -3.60 6.64
C ILE A 82 -2.72 -4.32 6.83
N GLN A 83 -3.06 -5.19 5.89
CA GLN A 83 -4.14 -6.18 6.02
C GLN A 83 -3.57 -7.57 5.80
N ARG A 84 -3.70 -8.43 6.81
CA ARG A 84 -3.41 -9.85 6.67
C ARG A 84 -4.57 -10.54 5.98
N ALA A 85 -4.30 -11.25 4.88
CA ALA A 85 -5.34 -11.81 4.02
C ALA A 85 -6.28 -12.77 4.75
N ARG A 86 -5.79 -13.56 5.71
CA ARG A 86 -6.63 -14.46 6.52
C ARG A 86 -7.64 -13.72 7.40
N TYR A 87 -7.43 -12.44 7.69
CA TYR A 87 -8.32 -11.60 8.51
C TYR A 87 -9.06 -10.55 7.68
N ARG A 88 -9.27 -10.82 6.38
CA ARG A 88 -9.95 -9.89 5.46
C ARG A 88 -11.41 -9.64 5.83
N ASP A 89 -12.09 -10.66 6.36
CA ASP A 89 -13.51 -10.63 6.68
C ASP A 89 -13.80 -10.58 8.18
N SER A 90 -12.85 -10.99 9.02
CA SER A 90 -13.00 -11.01 10.48
C SER A 90 -11.65 -10.83 11.18
N TRP A 91 -11.61 -9.99 12.21
CA TRP A 91 -10.41 -9.81 13.05
C TRP A 91 -10.13 -10.97 14.00
N THR A 92 -11.13 -11.84 14.24
CA THR A 92 -11.04 -12.92 15.23
C THR A 92 -11.11 -14.32 14.62
N GLU A 93 -11.70 -14.45 13.45
CA GLU A 93 -11.92 -15.72 12.77
C GLU A 93 -11.11 -15.73 11.46
N PRO A 94 -9.95 -16.41 11.43
CA PRO A 94 -9.13 -16.44 10.23
C PRO A 94 -9.74 -17.33 9.15
N GLU A 95 -9.78 -16.82 7.92
CA GLU A 95 -10.15 -17.57 6.72
C GLU A 95 -8.98 -17.55 5.74
N MET A 96 -8.40 -18.74 5.48
CA MET A 96 -7.27 -18.86 4.56
C MET A 96 -7.70 -18.55 3.12
N MET A 97 -6.75 -18.06 2.33
CA MET A 97 -6.92 -17.93 0.89
C MET A 97 -6.87 -19.29 0.22
N THR A 98 -7.61 -19.46 -0.87
CA THR A 98 -7.37 -20.55 -1.82
C THR A 98 -6.30 -20.09 -2.83
N PRO A 99 -5.17 -20.78 -2.94
CA PRO A 99 -4.14 -20.40 -3.89
C PRO A 99 -4.67 -20.26 -5.32
N GLY A 100 -4.40 -19.10 -5.93
CA GLY A 100 -4.82 -18.77 -7.29
C GLY A 100 -6.23 -18.21 -7.43
N GLU A 101 -7.06 -18.26 -6.41
CA GLU A 101 -8.40 -17.63 -6.44
C GLU A 101 -8.30 -16.14 -6.12
N SER A 102 -9.11 -15.34 -6.82
CA SER A 102 -9.20 -13.89 -6.60
C SER A 102 -10.23 -13.57 -5.52
N VAL A 103 -9.86 -12.73 -4.57
CA VAL A 103 -10.74 -12.22 -3.49
C VAL A 103 -10.64 -10.69 -3.41
N GLU A 104 -11.73 -10.02 -3.02
CA GLU A 104 -11.71 -8.60 -2.70
C GLU A 104 -11.29 -8.42 -1.23
N ILE A 105 -10.29 -7.58 -0.99
CA ILE A 105 -9.84 -7.19 0.36
C ILE A 105 -10.08 -5.70 0.52
N THR A 106 -10.73 -5.30 1.61
CA THR A 106 -10.87 -3.90 1.98
C THR A 106 -9.81 -3.53 3.03
N ILE A 107 -9.01 -2.53 2.72
CA ILE A 107 -7.97 -2.00 3.61
C ILE A 107 -8.34 -0.56 3.95
N THR A 108 -8.57 -0.29 5.23
CA THR A 108 -8.88 1.04 5.72
C THR A 108 -7.63 1.67 6.31
N LEU A 109 -7.21 2.79 5.74
CA LEU A 109 -6.13 3.62 6.28
C LEU A 109 -6.65 4.49 7.43
N TRP A 110 -5.75 4.87 8.32
CA TRP A 110 -6.06 5.89 9.32
C TRP A 110 -6.55 7.18 8.65
N PRO A 111 -7.51 7.89 9.24
CA PRO A 111 -7.97 9.16 8.71
C PRO A 111 -6.80 10.13 8.52
N THR A 112 -6.84 10.87 7.43
CA THR A 112 -5.89 11.93 7.13
C THR A 112 -6.62 13.24 6.87
N SER A 113 -5.91 14.35 6.94
CA SER A 113 -6.34 15.65 6.46
C SER A 113 -5.16 16.29 5.77
N ASN A 114 -5.16 16.25 4.44
CA ASN A 114 -4.07 16.73 3.61
C ASN A 114 -4.61 17.46 2.39
N VAL A 115 -3.95 18.54 1.99
CA VAL A 115 -4.18 19.22 0.73
C VAL A 115 -3.06 18.85 -0.23
N PHE A 116 -3.36 17.95 -1.16
CA PHE A 116 -2.49 17.71 -2.30
C PHE A 116 -2.51 18.94 -3.19
N LYS A 117 -1.37 19.59 -3.35
CA LYS A 117 -1.29 20.84 -4.10
C LYS A 117 -1.35 20.59 -5.61
N LYS A 118 -1.77 21.60 -6.35
CA LYS A 118 -1.66 21.63 -7.81
C LYS A 118 -0.23 21.26 -8.24
N GLY A 119 -0.12 20.35 -9.20
CA GLY A 119 1.15 19.82 -9.69
C GLY A 119 1.71 18.64 -8.90
N HIS A 120 1.20 18.37 -7.68
CA HIS A 120 1.50 17.13 -6.97
C HIS A 120 0.79 15.95 -7.63
N ARG A 121 1.17 14.73 -7.21
CA ARG A 121 0.48 13.50 -7.59
C ARG A 121 0.07 12.73 -6.34
N ILE A 122 -1.06 12.05 -6.42
CA ILE A 122 -1.48 11.10 -5.40
C ILE A 122 -0.95 9.74 -5.81
N ARG A 123 -0.14 9.10 -4.93
CA ARG A 123 0.40 7.78 -5.17
C ARG A 123 -0.07 6.80 -4.11
N LEU A 124 -0.42 5.59 -4.53
CA LEU A 124 -0.64 4.43 -3.68
C LEU A 124 0.46 3.41 -3.96
N ASP A 125 1.22 3.05 -2.94
CA ASP A 125 2.15 1.93 -3.00
C ASP A 125 1.49 0.71 -2.34
N VAL A 126 1.56 -0.44 -3.02
CA VAL A 126 1.06 -1.73 -2.53
C VAL A 126 2.21 -2.73 -2.52
N SER A 127 2.41 -3.39 -1.39
CA SER A 127 3.43 -4.43 -1.24
C SER A 127 2.98 -5.52 -0.26
N SER A 128 3.81 -6.53 -0.03
CA SER A 128 3.50 -7.64 0.89
C SER A 128 4.30 -7.58 2.19
N SER A 129 5.06 -6.52 2.41
CA SER A 129 5.81 -6.30 3.64
C SER A 129 6.04 -4.80 3.88
N ASN A 130 6.02 -4.40 5.14
CA ASN A 130 6.42 -3.08 5.60
C ASN A 130 7.26 -3.22 6.88
N PHE A 131 8.23 -4.15 6.83
CA PHE A 131 9.17 -4.35 7.92
C PHE A 131 10.10 -3.11 8.06
N PRO A 132 10.46 -2.70 9.27
CA PRO A 132 10.18 -3.34 10.57
C PRO A 132 8.91 -2.82 11.27
N ARG A 133 8.08 -2.04 10.61
CA ARG A 133 6.84 -1.52 11.23
C ARG A 133 5.85 -2.63 11.54
N PHE A 134 5.76 -3.63 10.67
CA PHE A 134 4.94 -4.83 10.84
C PHE A 134 5.79 -6.07 10.64
N ASP A 135 5.46 -7.14 11.37
CA ASP A 135 6.09 -8.44 11.21
C ASP A 135 5.82 -9.02 9.82
N VAL A 136 6.83 -9.68 9.26
CA VAL A 136 6.70 -10.34 7.96
C VAL A 136 5.80 -11.57 8.08
N ASN A 137 4.83 -11.71 7.17
CA ASN A 137 4.01 -12.92 7.08
C ASN A 137 4.85 -14.08 6.51
N PRO A 138 4.89 -15.25 7.17
CA PRO A 138 5.58 -16.43 6.64
C PRO A 138 4.89 -17.07 5.45
N ASN A 139 3.67 -16.66 5.08
CA ASN A 139 2.82 -17.16 4.00
C ASN A 139 2.38 -18.62 4.14
N THR A 140 2.62 -19.25 5.29
CA THR A 140 2.37 -20.67 5.54
C THR A 140 1.01 -20.99 6.16
N GLY A 141 0.27 -19.94 6.59
CA GLY A 141 -0.95 -20.14 7.37
C GLY A 141 -0.72 -20.56 8.83
N GLU A 142 0.53 -20.80 9.25
CA GLU A 142 0.85 -21.10 10.65
C GLU A 142 0.51 -19.92 11.58
N PRO A 143 0.30 -20.17 12.88
CA PRO A 143 0.07 -19.10 13.84
C PRO A 143 1.19 -18.07 13.85
N VAL A 144 0.83 -16.79 13.96
CA VAL A 144 1.78 -15.67 14.01
C VAL A 144 2.75 -15.86 15.17
N GLY A 145 4.04 -15.64 14.93
CA GLY A 145 5.11 -15.77 15.90
C GLY A 145 5.45 -17.22 16.31
N ARG A 146 4.79 -18.22 15.70
CA ARG A 146 5.04 -19.65 15.94
C ARG A 146 5.33 -20.44 14.67
N HIS A 147 5.56 -19.75 13.57
CA HIS A 147 5.90 -20.40 12.30
C HIS A 147 7.27 -21.07 12.38
N THR A 148 7.39 -22.20 11.71
CA THR A 148 8.63 -23.00 11.65
C THR A 148 9.35 -22.86 10.32
N ARG A 149 8.69 -22.26 9.35
CA ARG A 149 9.20 -22.05 7.99
C ARG A 149 8.59 -20.80 7.37
N MET A 150 9.16 -20.33 6.30
CA MET A 150 8.61 -19.29 5.43
C MET A 150 8.53 -19.85 4.00
N VAL A 151 7.54 -19.42 3.24
CA VAL A 151 7.40 -19.75 1.83
C VAL A 151 7.29 -18.46 1.01
N LYS A 152 7.83 -18.50 -0.20
CA LYS A 152 7.63 -17.42 -1.16
C LYS A 152 6.17 -17.43 -1.61
N ALA A 153 5.56 -16.24 -1.69
CA ALA A 153 4.27 -16.03 -2.31
C ALA A 153 4.43 -15.10 -3.51
N ASP A 154 3.81 -15.45 -4.62
CA ASP A 154 3.63 -14.54 -5.74
C ASP A 154 2.21 -13.97 -5.63
N ASN A 155 2.13 -12.67 -5.29
CA ASN A 155 0.89 -11.96 -5.05
C ASN A 155 0.54 -11.11 -6.27
N THR A 156 -0.73 -11.10 -6.64
CA THR A 156 -1.24 -10.34 -7.78
C THR A 156 -2.30 -9.37 -7.32
N VAL A 157 -2.24 -8.13 -7.80
CA VAL A 157 -3.32 -7.14 -7.69
C VAL A 157 -3.98 -7.02 -9.07
N HIS A 158 -5.28 -7.27 -9.11
CA HIS A 158 -6.06 -7.23 -10.34
C HIS A 158 -6.65 -5.82 -10.54
N THR A 159 -6.52 -5.27 -11.75
CA THR A 159 -7.00 -3.91 -12.09
C THR A 159 -7.96 -3.91 -13.29
N GLY A 160 -8.28 -5.10 -13.80
CA GLY A 160 -9.19 -5.26 -14.95
C GLY A 160 -10.66 -4.98 -14.62
N ALA A 161 -11.49 -4.88 -15.64
CA ALA A 161 -12.92 -4.57 -15.50
C ALA A 161 -13.69 -5.59 -14.63
N GLU A 162 -13.28 -6.86 -14.65
CA GLU A 162 -13.89 -7.91 -13.84
C GLU A 162 -13.49 -7.82 -12.35
N HIS A 163 -12.31 -7.31 -12.07
CA HIS A 163 -11.73 -7.18 -10.73
C HIS A 163 -11.14 -5.78 -10.55
N PRO A 164 -11.97 -4.74 -10.40
CA PRO A 164 -11.53 -3.35 -10.39
C PRO A 164 -11.01 -2.95 -9.00
N SER A 165 -9.70 -3.12 -8.76
CA SER A 165 -9.06 -2.53 -7.59
C SER A 165 -9.14 -1.00 -7.65
N ARG A 166 -9.42 -0.35 -6.50
CA ARG A 166 -9.64 1.09 -6.44
C ARG A 166 -9.31 1.69 -5.09
N VAL A 167 -9.00 2.98 -5.12
CA VAL A 167 -8.89 3.82 -3.92
C VAL A 167 -10.12 4.71 -3.85
N VAL A 168 -10.68 4.84 -2.65
CA VAL A 168 -11.78 5.75 -2.34
C VAL A 168 -11.23 6.85 -1.43
N LEU A 169 -11.19 8.07 -1.95
CA LEU A 169 -10.69 9.25 -1.25
C LEU A 169 -11.85 10.14 -0.83
N PRO A 170 -11.93 10.56 0.44
CA PRO A 170 -12.90 11.55 0.92
C PRO A 170 -12.46 12.96 0.52
N VAL A 171 -12.74 13.33 -0.73
CA VAL A 171 -12.39 14.66 -1.26
C VAL A 171 -13.38 15.71 -0.78
N ILE A 172 -12.87 16.80 -0.22
CA ILE A 172 -13.66 17.99 0.13
C ILE A 172 -13.83 18.85 -1.14
N PRO A 173 -15.06 19.14 -1.56
CA PRO A 173 -15.29 20.01 -2.72
C PRO A 173 -14.67 21.39 -2.50
N ALA A 174 -14.04 21.95 -3.54
CA ALA A 174 -13.62 23.35 -3.52
C ALA A 174 -14.86 24.27 -3.46
N GLU A 175 -14.80 25.32 -2.65
CA GLU A 175 -15.82 26.36 -2.57
C GLU A 175 -15.84 27.24 -3.83
#